data_dc9025afb6c70eae1ed1a878fc7310e5
#
_entry.id   dc9025afb6c70eae1ed1a878fc7310e5
#
_cell.length_a   1.000
_cell.length_b   1.000
_cell.length_c   1.000
_cell.angle_alpha   90.00
_cell.angle_beta   90.00
_cell.angle_gamma   90.00
#
_symmetry.space_group_name_H-M   'P 1'
#
loop_
_entity.id
_entity.type
_entity.pdbx_description
1 polymer ?
#
loop_
_entity_poly.entity_id
_entity_poly.type
_entity_poly.pdbx_seq_one_letter_code
_entity_poly.pdbx_strand_id
1 'polypeptide(L)'
;AAKILGAERVFWGGFVDTEIPANRALISNIEDVIHEVKPNLILVNYFKDTHQDHRRVADSTVSATRYIKNVLFYEVPTTLSFEPDIFVDIGDALNEKMRLLKAHKSQVFETRIAGLSILESAASCANFRGYQGRVKYAEGFMSLRLLMDI
;
A
#
# COMPACT_ATOMS: atom_id res chain seq x y z
N ALA A 1 6.06 -13.63 -1.05
CA ALA A 1 6.33 -12.22 -0.73
C ALA A 1 6.71 -12.03 0.73
N ALA A 2 5.85 -12.34 1.73
CA ALA A 2 6.10 -12.06 3.15
C ALA A 2 7.47 -12.56 3.67
N LYS A 3 7.89 -13.79 3.31
CA LYS A 3 9.21 -14.33 3.67
C LYS A 3 10.36 -13.52 3.05
N ILE A 4 10.21 -13.03 1.82
CA ILE A 4 11.25 -12.21 1.15
C ILE A 4 11.33 -10.84 1.82
N LEU A 5 10.17 -10.25 2.18
CA LEU A 5 10.07 -8.99 2.89
C LEU A 5 10.63 -9.04 4.33
N GLY A 6 10.81 -10.25 4.89
CA GLY A 6 11.18 -10.40 6.29
C GLY A 6 10.04 -10.06 7.26
N ALA A 7 8.79 -10.17 6.79
CA ALA A 7 7.64 -9.92 7.64
C ALA A 7 7.61 -10.91 8.81
N GLU A 8 7.57 -10.39 10.03
CA GLU A 8 7.54 -11.21 11.26
C GLU A 8 6.22 -11.99 11.37
N ARG A 9 5.12 -11.36 10.96
CA ARG A 9 3.76 -11.92 11.08
C ARG A 9 2.90 -11.56 9.89
N VAL A 10 1.95 -12.43 9.57
CA VAL A 10 0.91 -12.22 8.56
C VAL A 10 -0.44 -12.54 9.18
N PHE A 11 -1.37 -11.63 9.09
CA PHE A 11 -2.73 -11.78 9.56
C PHE A 11 -3.67 -11.94 8.36
N TRP A 12 -4.57 -12.91 8.43
CA TRP A 12 -5.54 -13.18 7.39
C TRP A 12 -6.93 -12.77 7.87
N GLY A 13 -7.55 -11.81 7.18
CA GLY A 13 -8.89 -11.33 7.50
C GLY A 13 -10.01 -12.33 7.20
N GLY A 14 -9.72 -13.36 6.38
CA GLY A 14 -10.69 -14.41 6.04
C GLY A 14 -11.80 -13.96 5.10
N PHE A 15 -11.67 -12.79 4.46
CA PHE A 15 -12.65 -12.29 3.48
C PHE A 15 -12.40 -12.86 2.09
N VAL A 16 -13.48 -13.07 1.34
CA VAL A 16 -13.42 -13.47 -0.07
C VAL A 16 -13.06 -12.26 -0.93
N ASP A 17 -12.18 -12.46 -1.92
CA ASP A 17 -11.82 -11.41 -2.88
C ASP A 17 -13.06 -10.90 -3.61
N THR A 18 -13.15 -9.59 -3.80
CA THR A 18 -14.30 -8.83 -4.31
C THR A 18 -15.53 -8.74 -3.40
N GLU A 19 -15.53 -9.43 -2.25
CA GLU A 19 -16.66 -9.49 -1.31
C GLU A 19 -16.33 -8.89 0.07
N ILE A 20 -15.25 -8.12 0.20
CA ILE A 20 -14.90 -7.49 1.47
C ILE A 20 -16.05 -6.57 1.92
N PRO A 21 -16.62 -6.75 3.11
CA PRO A 21 -17.77 -5.97 3.57
C PRO A 21 -17.36 -4.56 4.01
N ALA A 22 -18.19 -3.56 3.69
CA ALA A 22 -18.06 -2.21 4.24
C ALA A 22 -18.84 -2.10 5.56
N ASN A 23 -18.38 -2.76 6.62
CA ASN A 23 -19.11 -2.82 7.88
C ASN A 23 -18.17 -2.89 9.10
N ARG A 24 -18.78 -2.94 10.29
CA ARG A 24 -18.07 -3.02 11.58
C ARG A 24 -17.14 -4.24 11.68
N ALA A 25 -17.45 -5.36 11.05
CA ALA A 25 -16.64 -6.56 11.14
C ALA A 25 -15.23 -6.34 10.57
N LEU A 26 -15.11 -5.66 9.43
CA LEU A 26 -13.81 -5.31 8.86
C LEU A 26 -13.05 -4.32 9.75
N ILE A 27 -13.74 -3.30 10.28
CA ILE A 27 -13.12 -2.34 11.20
C ILE A 27 -12.57 -3.04 12.43
N SER A 28 -13.39 -3.90 13.09
CA SER A 28 -12.96 -4.63 14.29
C SER A 28 -11.80 -5.58 13.99
N ASN A 29 -11.80 -6.26 12.86
CA ASN A 29 -10.70 -7.13 12.44
C ASN A 29 -9.38 -6.35 12.33
N ILE A 30 -9.41 -5.13 11.79
CA ILE A 30 -8.23 -4.25 11.69
C ILE A 30 -7.85 -3.74 13.09
N GLU A 31 -8.81 -3.33 13.92
CA GLU A 31 -8.57 -2.87 15.29
C GLU A 31 -7.89 -3.96 16.14
N ASP A 32 -8.31 -5.23 16.03
CA ASP A 32 -7.72 -6.36 16.75
C ASP A 32 -6.24 -6.53 16.38
N VAL A 33 -5.90 -6.45 15.09
CA VAL A 33 -4.50 -6.51 14.63
C VAL A 33 -3.70 -5.31 15.15
N ILE A 34 -4.27 -4.11 15.14
CA ILE A 34 -3.62 -2.91 15.67
C ILE A 34 -3.34 -3.05 17.17
N HIS A 35 -4.29 -3.56 17.95
CA HIS A 35 -4.13 -3.77 19.38
C HIS A 35 -3.05 -4.81 19.70
N GLU A 36 -2.94 -5.85 18.89
CA GLU A 36 -1.95 -6.90 19.06
C GLU A 36 -0.54 -6.44 18.64
N VAL A 37 -0.41 -5.78 17.50
CA VAL A 37 0.89 -5.38 16.92
C VAL A 37 1.41 -4.08 17.52
N LYS A 38 0.52 -3.15 17.89
CA LYS A 38 0.85 -1.79 18.37
C LYS A 38 1.81 -1.06 17.42
N PRO A 39 1.45 -0.89 16.14
CA PRO A 39 2.35 -0.33 15.15
C PRO A 39 2.63 1.16 15.38
N ASN A 40 3.83 1.59 15.07
CA ASN A 40 4.21 3.01 15.06
C ASN A 40 3.79 3.73 13.78
N LEU A 41 3.67 2.98 12.69
CA LEU A 41 3.26 3.46 11.37
C LEU A 41 2.34 2.44 10.72
N ILE A 42 1.27 2.92 10.10
CA ILE A 42 0.39 2.11 9.26
C ILE A 42 0.44 2.62 7.84
N LEU A 43 0.67 1.72 6.91
CA LEU A 43 0.57 1.97 5.47
C LEU A 43 -0.69 1.28 4.95
N VAL A 44 -1.50 2.01 4.20
CA VAL A 44 -2.73 1.51 3.59
C VAL A 44 -2.87 2.03 2.17
N ASN A 45 -3.49 1.28 1.28
CA ASN A 45 -3.81 1.77 -0.06
C ASN A 45 -4.73 3.00 -0.02
N TYR A 46 -4.60 3.86 -1.04
CA TYR A 46 -5.43 5.07 -1.11
C TYR A 46 -6.90 4.74 -1.36
N PHE A 47 -7.81 5.54 -0.78
CA PHE A 47 -9.25 5.29 -0.82
C PHE A 47 -9.91 5.60 -2.17
N LYS A 48 -9.29 6.40 -3.06
CA LYS A 48 -9.76 6.58 -4.43
C LYS A 48 -9.11 5.53 -5.33
N ASP A 49 -9.80 4.45 -5.55
CA ASP A 49 -9.31 3.32 -6.33
C ASP A 49 -10.45 2.73 -7.19
N THR A 50 -10.12 2.13 -8.33
CA THR A 50 -11.14 1.44 -9.15
C THR A 50 -11.59 0.13 -8.52
N HIS A 51 -10.74 -0.52 -7.69
CA HIS A 51 -11.06 -1.77 -7.02
C HIS A 51 -11.88 -1.52 -5.75
N GLN A 52 -13.08 -2.11 -5.66
CA GLN A 52 -13.99 -1.92 -4.53
C GLN A 52 -13.39 -2.34 -3.18
N ASP A 53 -12.61 -3.43 -3.14
CA ASP A 53 -12.01 -3.92 -1.90
C ASP A 53 -10.93 -2.96 -1.38
N HIS A 54 -10.16 -2.35 -2.29
CA HIS A 54 -9.20 -1.32 -1.90
C HIS A 54 -9.90 -0.15 -1.21
N ARG A 55 -11.01 0.34 -1.79
CA ARG A 55 -11.81 1.42 -1.16
C ARG A 55 -12.32 1.03 0.21
N ARG A 56 -12.92 -0.19 0.33
CA ARG A 56 -13.50 -0.66 1.60
C ARG A 56 -12.46 -0.84 2.70
N VAL A 57 -11.29 -1.41 2.34
CA VAL A 57 -10.18 -1.58 3.28
C VAL A 57 -9.62 -0.21 3.71
N ALA A 58 -9.43 0.71 2.77
CA ALA A 58 -8.95 2.06 3.07
C ALA A 58 -9.90 2.80 4.03
N ASP A 59 -11.20 2.85 3.73
CA ASP A 59 -12.22 3.52 4.56
C ASP A 59 -12.32 2.90 5.96
N SER A 60 -12.27 1.56 6.04
CA SER A 60 -12.30 0.85 7.32
C SER A 60 -11.03 1.08 8.13
N THR A 61 -9.87 1.17 7.47
CA THR A 61 -8.59 1.47 8.13
C THR A 61 -8.57 2.90 8.66
N VAL A 62 -9.12 3.89 7.93
CA VAL A 62 -9.28 5.25 8.44
C VAL A 62 -10.06 5.26 9.75
N SER A 63 -11.15 4.50 9.82
CA SER A 63 -11.96 4.37 11.04
C SER A 63 -11.22 3.67 12.18
N ALA A 64 -10.55 2.55 11.86
CA ALA A 64 -9.82 1.74 12.86
C ALA A 64 -8.59 2.47 13.43
N THR A 65 -8.00 3.38 12.66
CA THR A 65 -6.75 4.08 13.00
C THR A 65 -6.95 5.45 13.65
N ARG A 66 -8.17 5.79 14.11
CA ARG A 66 -8.50 7.13 14.64
C ARG A 66 -7.59 7.61 15.79
N TYR A 67 -6.95 6.69 16.50
CA TYR A 67 -6.01 6.99 17.61
C TYR A 67 -4.54 6.69 17.27
N ILE A 68 -4.23 6.30 16.03
CA ILE A 68 -2.86 6.03 15.59
C ILE A 68 -2.22 7.31 15.07
N LYS A 69 -0.99 7.60 15.52
CA LYS A 69 -0.28 8.85 15.21
C LYS A 69 0.17 8.94 13.76
N ASN A 70 0.60 7.83 13.17
CA ASN A 70 1.17 7.83 11.82
C ASN A 70 0.43 6.84 10.93
N VAL A 71 -0.25 7.38 9.93
CA VAL A 71 -0.99 6.62 8.90
C VAL A 71 -0.76 7.28 7.55
N LEU A 72 -0.20 6.53 6.62
CA LEU A 72 0.08 6.98 5.26
C LEU A 72 -0.66 6.14 4.24
N PHE A 73 -1.16 6.81 3.21
CA PHE A 73 -1.71 6.15 2.03
C PHE A 73 -0.63 5.96 0.98
N TYR A 74 -0.64 4.80 0.32
CA TYR A 74 0.18 4.52 -0.86
C TYR A 74 -0.69 4.30 -2.10
N GLU A 75 -0.09 4.48 -3.27
CA GLU A 75 -0.75 4.23 -4.55
C GLU A 75 -0.44 2.83 -5.10
N VAL A 76 -1.38 2.32 -5.89
CA VAL A 76 -1.24 1.12 -6.71
C VAL A 76 -1.72 1.44 -8.14
N PRO A 77 -1.49 0.60 -9.15
CA PRO A 77 -1.85 0.92 -10.54
C PRO A 77 -3.32 1.28 -10.78
N THR A 78 -4.22 0.86 -9.90
CA THR A 78 -5.67 1.14 -9.97
C THR A 78 -6.10 2.40 -9.23
N THR A 79 -5.18 3.07 -8.56
CA THR A 79 -5.43 4.29 -7.78
C THR A 79 -5.74 5.49 -8.69
N LEU A 80 -6.69 6.32 -8.29
CA LEU A 80 -7.14 7.51 -9.01
C LEU A 80 -6.74 8.78 -8.27
N SER A 81 -6.32 9.81 -9.02
CA SER A 81 -6.08 11.17 -8.48
C SER A 81 -5.19 11.19 -7.23
N PHE A 82 -4.06 10.51 -7.28
CA PHE A 82 -3.11 10.44 -6.17
C PHE A 82 -2.08 11.58 -6.27
N GLU A 83 -2.04 12.42 -5.24
CA GLU A 83 -1.15 13.58 -5.15
C GLU A 83 -0.28 13.44 -3.89
N PRO A 84 0.85 12.72 -3.96
CA PRO A 84 1.68 12.48 -2.79
C PRO A 84 2.36 13.76 -2.28
N ASP A 85 2.42 13.88 -0.97
CA ASP A 85 3.10 14.95 -0.23
C ASP A 85 4.37 14.46 0.49
N ILE A 86 4.57 13.13 0.56
CA ILE A 86 5.72 12.47 1.16
C ILE A 86 6.38 11.59 0.11
N PHE A 87 7.71 11.68 0.02
CA PHE A 87 8.51 10.86 -0.87
C PHE A 87 9.56 10.10 -0.08
N VAL A 88 9.68 8.81 -0.33
CA VAL A 88 10.70 7.96 0.25
C VAL A 88 11.65 7.50 -0.85
N ASP A 89 12.94 7.84 -0.73
CA ASP A 89 13.95 7.33 -1.66
C ASP A 89 14.06 5.81 -1.53
N ILE A 90 13.84 5.12 -2.63
CA ILE A 90 13.91 3.67 -2.74
C ILE A 90 15.00 3.20 -3.71
N GLY A 91 15.97 4.07 -4.04
CA GLY A 91 17.03 3.75 -5.00
C GLY A 91 17.70 2.42 -4.69
N ASP A 92 18.12 2.23 -3.44
CA ASP A 92 18.78 1.00 -2.99
C ASP A 92 17.79 -0.17 -2.83
N ALA A 93 16.51 0.09 -2.57
CA ALA A 93 15.48 -0.92 -2.36
C ALA A 93 14.73 -1.32 -3.63
N LEU A 94 14.92 -0.62 -4.76
CA LEU A 94 14.16 -0.87 -5.99
C LEU A 94 14.27 -2.32 -6.48
N ASN A 95 15.47 -2.88 -6.47
CA ASN A 95 15.69 -4.27 -6.89
C ASN A 95 14.94 -5.27 -6.01
N GLU A 96 14.89 -5.00 -4.71
CA GLU A 96 14.13 -5.81 -3.74
C GLU A 96 12.63 -5.70 -3.99
N LYS A 97 12.12 -4.50 -4.22
CA LYS A 97 10.72 -4.25 -4.61
C LYS A 97 10.35 -5.06 -5.86
N MET A 98 11.19 -5.03 -6.91
CA MET A 98 10.95 -5.80 -8.13
C MET A 98 10.96 -7.31 -7.87
N ARG A 99 11.84 -7.79 -6.99
CA ARG A 99 11.88 -9.20 -6.58
C ARG A 99 10.63 -9.61 -5.81
N LEU A 100 10.14 -8.75 -4.92
CA LEU A 100 8.90 -8.95 -4.17
C LEU A 100 7.68 -9.02 -5.10
N LEU A 101 7.57 -8.10 -6.06
CA LEU A 101 6.52 -8.11 -7.05
C LEU A 101 6.53 -9.40 -7.88
N LYS A 102 7.70 -9.86 -8.35
CA LYS A 102 7.85 -11.13 -9.08
C LYS A 102 7.37 -12.36 -8.30
N ALA A 103 7.37 -12.31 -6.97
CA ALA A 103 6.85 -13.40 -6.14
C ALA A 103 5.32 -13.56 -6.23
N HIS A 104 4.60 -12.55 -6.73
CA HIS A 104 3.15 -12.58 -7.02
C HIS A 104 2.87 -12.97 -8.48
N LYS A 105 3.33 -14.16 -8.89
CA LYS A 105 3.32 -14.61 -10.29
C LYS A 105 1.97 -14.47 -11.00
N SER A 106 0.87 -14.81 -10.34
CA SER A 106 -0.49 -14.72 -10.90
C SER A 106 -0.95 -13.29 -11.19
N GLN A 107 -0.38 -12.28 -10.53
CA GLN A 107 -0.78 -10.88 -10.67
C GLN A 107 0.16 -10.08 -11.59
N VAL A 108 1.43 -10.49 -11.68
CA VAL A 108 2.48 -9.69 -12.33
C VAL A 108 2.53 -9.89 -13.85
N PHE A 109 2.16 -11.07 -14.35
CA PHE A 109 2.30 -11.43 -15.76
C PHE A 109 1.00 -11.37 -16.56
N GLU A 110 -0.14 -11.11 -15.95
CA GLU A 110 -1.45 -11.12 -16.59
C GLU A 110 -2.12 -9.74 -16.55
N THR A 111 -1.42 -8.71 -17.05
CA THR A 111 -2.15 -7.46 -17.32
C THR A 111 -3.04 -7.65 -18.55
N ARG A 112 -4.25 -7.09 -18.54
CA ARG A 112 -5.14 -7.08 -19.72
C ARG A 112 -4.71 -6.05 -20.76
N ILE A 113 -3.58 -5.38 -20.57
CA ILE A 113 -3.01 -4.38 -21.48
C ILE A 113 -1.86 -5.03 -22.22
N ALA A 114 -2.02 -5.19 -23.55
CA ALA A 114 -0.98 -5.79 -24.37
C ALA A 114 0.35 -5.03 -24.28
N GLY A 115 1.43 -5.76 -24.05
CA GLY A 115 2.79 -5.20 -23.99
C GLY A 115 3.12 -4.44 -22.69
N LEU A 116 2.24 -4.44 -21.67
CA LEU A 116 2.49 -3.79 -20.39
C LEU A 116 2.50 -4.80 -19.24
N SER A 117 3.56 -4.80 -18.45
CA SER A 117 3.67 -5.58 -17.22
C SER A 117 3.50 -4.69 -15.97
N ILE A 118 3.06 -5.30 -14.86
CA ILE A 118 3.02 -4.61 -13.55
C ILE A 118 4.43 -4.16 -13.13
N LEU A 119 5.46 -4.91 -13.51
CA LEU A 119 6.86 -4.55 -13.19
C LEU A 119 7.29 -3.27 -13.88
N GLU A 120 6.98 -3.11 -15.16
CA GLU A 120 7.25 -1.88 -15.90
C GLU A 120 6.48 -0.70 -15.34
N SER A 121 5.20 -0.91 -15.00
CA SER A 121 4.38 0.13 -14.37
C SER A 121 4.96 0.55 -13.02
N ALA A 122 5.39 -0.40 -12.18
CA ALA A 122 5.98 -0.10 -10.88
C ALA A 122 7.33 0.63 -11.01
N ALA A 123 8.18 0.24 -11.97
CA ALA A 123 9.46 0.92 -12.23
C ALA A 123 9.25 2.35 -12.75
N SER A 124 8.30 2.52 -13.67
CA SER A 124 7.95 3.83 -14.24
C SER A 124 7.37 4.78 -13.19
N CYS A 125 6.48 4.27 -12.32
CA CYS A 125 5.94 5.02 -11.20
C CYS A 125 7.05 5.45 -10.24
N ALA A 126 7.94 4.53 -9.85
CA ALA A 126 9.06 4.83 -8.95
C ALA A 126 10.01 5.90 -9.55
N ASN A 127 10.26 5.87 -10.84
CA ASN A 127 11.06 6.89 -11.52
C ASN A 127 10.33 8.25 -11.57
N PHE A 128 9.05 8.26 -11.90
CA PHE A 128 8.23 9.49 -11.92
C PHE A 128 8.15 10.13 -10.53
N ARG A 129 7.89 9.34 -9.48
CA ARG A 129 7.89 9.82 -8.09
C ARG A 129 9.29 10.25 -7.63
N GLY A 130 10.33 9.58 -8.13
CA GLY A 130 11.71 9.99 -7.92
C GLY A 130 12.00 11.38 -8.46
N TYR A 131 11.54 11.69 -9.67
CA TYR A 131 11.65 13.03 -10.26
C TYR A 131 10.97 14.08 -9.38
N GLN A 132 9.76 13.80 -8.87
CA GLN A 132 9.04 14.71 -7.97
C GLN A 132 9.77 14.88 -6.64
N GLY A 133 10.30 13.80 -6.05
CA GLY A 133 11.04 13.78 -4.78
C GLY A 133 12.51 14.21 -4.89
N ARG A 134 13.02 14.57 -6.11
CA ARG A 134 14.40 14.97 -6.37
C ARG A 134 15.45 13.88 -6.12
N VAL A 135 15.05 12.63 -6.33
CA VAL A 135 15.90 11.43 -6.30
C VAL A 135 15.66 10.59 -7.54
N LYS A 136 16.45 9.54 -7.75
CA LYS A 136 16.32 8.69 -8.95
C LYS A 136 15.04 7.84 -8.92
N TYR A 137 14.72 7.27 -7.77
CA TYR A 137 13.54 6.43 -7.56
C TYR A 137 12.94 6.71 -6.19
N ALA A 138 11.64 6.92 -6.14
CA ALA A 138 10.91 7.11 -4.89
C ALA A 138 9.59 6.35 -4.88
N GLU A 139 9.06 6.12 -3.70
CA GLU A 139 7.65 5.90 -3.47
C GLU A 139 6.99 7.15 -2.93
N GLY A 140 5.80 7.45 -3.45
CA GLY A 140 4.98 8.56 -2.98
C GLY A 140 3.93 8.09 -1.97
N PHE A 141 3.73 8.91 -0.93
CA PHE A 141 2.70 8.69 0.08
C PHE A 141 1.89 9.97 0.29
N MET A 142 0.64 9.80 0.72
CA MET A 142 -0.18 10.89 1.25
C MET A 142 -0.40 10.65 2.73
N SER A 143 -0.23 11.69 3.55
CA SER A 143 -0.47 11.55 4.98
C SER A 143 -1.95 11.67 5.32
N LEU A 144 -2.51 10.66 6.01
CA LEU A 144 -3.72 10.88 6.82
C LEU A 144 -3.32 11.62 8.11
N ARG A 145 -2.25 11.18 8.73
CA ARG A 145 -1.56 11.80 9.86
C ARG A 145 -0.09 11.38 9.84
N LEU A 146 0.78 12.32 10.15
CA LEU A 146 2.20 12.07 10.38
C LEU A 146 2.69 13.00 11.50
N LEU A 147 3.05 12.41 12.62
CA LEU A 147 3.69 13.13 13.73
C LEU A 147 5.19 12.85 13.68
N MET A 148 5.98 13.91 13.50
CA MET A 148 7.43 13.85 13.57
C MET A 148 7.87 14.40 14.93
N ASP A 149 8.65 13.62 15.67
CA ASP A 149 9.35 14.10 16.87
C ASP A 149 10.69 14.69 16.39
N ILE A 150 10.87 16.00 16.60
CA ILE A 150 12.04 16.77 16.17
C ILE A 150 12.97 16.98 17.37
#